data_9188beb9e7f300bb5f6af825cf792342
#
_entry.id   9188beb9e7f300bb5f6af825cf792342
#
_cell.length_a   1.000
_cell.length_b   1.000
_cell.length_c   1.000
_cell.angle_alpha   90.00
_cell.angle_beta   90.00
_cell.angle_gamma   90.00
#
_symmetry.space_group_name_H-M   'P 1'
#
loop_
_entity.id
_entity.type
_entity.pdbx_description
1 polymer ?
#
loop_
_entity_poly.entity_id
_entity_poly.type
_entity_poly.pdbx_seq_one_letter_code
_entity_poly.pdbx_strand_id
1 'polypeptide(L)'
;VQATGASSGSSSSSGTSASGSHAHHGHDHGQDAAAGPASPTALTDYAATIDARDPVLPPATNETERHYTFTVTEQTVNVTSSLTRQTWTFNGDAPGPILRGHIGDTFHITLVNNGTMSHSLDFHAGLVAPDNVMRSIEPGQTLEYTFVAKNAGIWLYHCSTAPMSMHIANGMFGAVIIDPTDLDKVDREYVMVASELYLGADGQSADASLLSALAPNAMAFNGVPFQYKAHPIQIKTNERVRVWVMDAGPNLATTFHVVGTQFDTVWREGAYVIRGGGSGGGWGQVLTLGAAEGGFVEFTPLEAGHYSFVNHALSLAEKGQTGVFEVTD
;
A
#
# COMPACT_ATOMS: atom_id res chain seq x y z
N VAL A 1 -51.67 -14.60 20.90
CA VAL A 1 -52.33 -14.50 22.20
C VAL A 1 -51.86 -13.23 22.88
N GLN A 2 -52.74 -12.24 22.87
CA GLN A 2 -53.07 -11.16 23.82
C GLN A 2 -51.85 -10.51 24.56
N ALA A 3 -51.50 -9.24 24.38
CA ALA A 3 -52.22 -7.94 24.64
C ALA A 3 -52.68 -7.73 26.10
N THR A 4 -52.14 -6.73 26.76
CA THR A 4 -52.72 -5.72 27.70
C THR A 4 -51.54 -4.92 28.26
N GLY A 5 -51.46 -3.60 28.39
CA GLY A 5 -52.42 -2.55 28.29
C GLY A 5 -52.13 -1.51 29.37
N ALA A 6 -52.06 -0.23 28.98
CA ALA A 6 -52.32 1.02 29.74
C ALA A 6 -51.30 1.40 30.87
N SER A 7 -51.02 2.67 31.22
CA SER A 7 -51.57 3.99 30.88
C SER A 7 -50.70 5.11 31.47
N SER A 8 -50.61 6.20 30.73
CA SER A 8 -50.71 7.62 31.09
C SER A 8 -50.06 8.21 32.35
N GLY A 9 -49.32 9.28 32.08
CA GLY A 9 -48.96 10.28 33.10
C GLY A 9 -48.32 11.49 32.43
N SER A 10 -49.14 12.48 32.04
CA SER A 10 -48.72 13.80 31.58
C SER A 10 -48.38 14.72 32.76
N SER A 11 -47.27 15.45 32.66
CA SER A 11 -47.14 16.72 33.36
C SER A 11 -46.27 17.68 32.56
N SER A 12 -46.90 18.76 32.15
CA SER A 12 -46.33 19.96 31.56
C SER A 12 -45.57 20.79 32.58
N SER A 13 -44.40 21.32 32.24
CA SER A 13 -43.93 22.58 32.80
C SER A 13 -43.06 23.33 31.78
N SER A 14 -43.47 24.54 31.57
CA SER A 14 -42.87 25.59 30.77
C SER A 14 -41.59 26.13 31.38
N GLY A 15 -40.63 26.56 30.56
CA GLY A 15 -39.60 27.44 31.05
C GLY A 15 -38.36 27.67 30.19
N THR A 16 -38.38 28.78 29.51
CA THR A 16 -37.26 29.68 29.16
C THR A 16 -36.13 29.22 28.25
N SER A 17 -36.13 29.87 27.08
CA SER A 17 -35.01 30.01 26.14
C SER A 17 -33.75 30.66 26.76
N ALA A 18 -32.61 30.01 26.64
CA ALA A 18 -31.32 30.63 26.76
C ALA A 18 -30.45 30.24 25.57
N SER A 19 -30.05 31.22 24.79
CA SER A 19 -29.08 31.13 23.73
C SER A 19 -27.70 30.81 24.30
N GLY A 20 -27.22 29.59 24.10
CA GLY A 20 -25.88 29.17 24.44
C GLY A 20 -25.07 28.89 23.18
N SER A 21 -24.03 29.69 22.95
CA SER A 21 -22.99 29.46 21.94
C SER A 21 -22.36 28.09 22.12
N HIS A 22 -22.46 27.24 21.12
CA HIS A 22 -21.76 25.96 21.08
C HIS A 22 -20.27 26.22 20.82
N ALA A 23 -19.48 26.23 21.89
CA ALA A 23 -18.05 26.02 21.80
C ALA A 23 -17.82 24.55 21.46
N HIS A 24 -17.18 24.29 20.30
CA HIS A 24 -16.64 22.98 19.97
C HIS A 24 -15.53 22.65 20.98
N HIS A 25 -15.84 21.87 21.98
CA HIS A 25 -14.83 21.17 22.75
C HIS A 25 -14.30 20.03 21.89
N GLY A 26 -13.15 20.24 21.24
CA GLY A 26 -12.33 19.17 20.73
C GLY A 26 -11.92 18.27 21.90
N HIS A 27 -12.44 17.07 21.95
CA HIS A 27 -11.91 16.04 22.83
C HIS A 27 -10.56 15.62 22.26
N ASP A 28 -9.52 16.26 22.79
CA ASP A 28 -8.14 15.80 22.65
C ASP A 28 -8.01 14.51 23.49
N HIS A 29 -8.24 13.37 22.85
CA HIS A 29 -7.85 12.08 23.40
C HIS A 29 -6.35 11.86 23.11
N GLY A 30 -5.53 12.73 23.68
CA GLY A 30 -4.11 12.50 23.79
C GLY A 30 -3.85 11.31 24.72
N GLN A 31 -3.96 10.10 24.19
CA GLN A 31 -3.16 9.01 24.73
C GLN A 31 -1.76 9.24 24.19
N ASP A 32 -0.88 9.75 25.02
CA ASP A 32 0.57 9.71 24.82
C ASP A 32 0.97 8.25 24.62
N ALA A 33 0.92 7.77 23.38
CA ALA A 33 1.62 6.57 23.01
C ALA A 33 3.09 6.83 23.36
N ALA A 34 3.64 6.01 24.23
CA ALA A 34 4.99 6.17 24.77
C ALA A 34 5.94 6.59 23.64
N ALA A 35 6.65 7.71 23.84
CA ALA A 35 7.60 8.26 22.90
C ALA A 35 8.77 7.29 22.71
N GLY A 36 8.55 6.25 21.92
CA GLY A 36 9.56 5.28 21.52
C GLY A 36 10.21 5.68 20.18
N PRO A 37 11.35 5.11 19.82
CA PRO A 37 12.08 5.44 18.61
C PRO A 37 11.26 5.20 17.30
N ALA A 38 10.20 4.41 17.35
CA ALA A 38 9.27 4.15 16.25
C ALA A 38 7.87 4.77 16.48
N SER A 39 7.75 5.81 17.32
CA SER A 39 6.47 6.50 17.50
C SER A 39 5.99 7.16 16.19
N PRO A 40 4.66 7.35 16.01
CA PRO A 40 4.14 8.06 14.84
C PRO A 40 4.76 9.44 14.63
N THR A 41 5.08 10.17 15.71
CA THR A 41 5.78 11.45 15.65
C THR A 41 7.19 11.29 15.09
N ALA A 42 8.00 10.38 15.64
CA ALA A 42 9.36 10.16 15.17
C ALA A 42 9.41 9.70 13.70
N LEU A 43 8.45 8.87 13.27
CA LEU A 43 8.31 8.43 11.88
C LEU A 43 7.91 9.60 10.96
N THR A 44 6.99 10.47 11.39
CA THR A 44 6.56 11.65 10.62
C THR A 44 7.69 12.67 10.50
N ASP A 45 8.40 12.94 11.60
CA ASP A 45 9.53 13.88 11.61
C ASP A 45 10.65 13.40 10.68
N TYR A 46 10.94 12.10 10.69
CA TYR A 46 11.93 11.53 9.77
C TYR A 46 11.47 11.61 8.31
N ALA A 47 10.21 11.27 8.02
CA ALA A 47 9.65 11.36 6.67
C ALA A 47 9.78 12.77 6.08
N ALA A 48 9.69 13.82 6.90
CA ALA A 48 9.85 15.21 6.48
C ALA A 48 11.31 15.59 6.14
N THR A 49 12.31 14.76 6.51
CA THR A 49 13.74 15.02 6.27
C THR A 49 14.31 14.34 5.04
N ILE A 50 13.53 13.46 4.41
CA ILE A 50 13.95 12.70 3.23
C ILE A 50 13.08 13.06 2.02
N ASP A 51 13.57 12.80 0.82
CA ASP A 51 12.75 12.88 -0.37
C ASP A 51 11.75 11.72 -0.39
N ALA A 52 10.48 12.02 -0.67
CA ALA A 52 9.49 10.98 -0.86
C ALA A 52 9.80 10.18 -2.14
N ARG A 53 9.53 8.88 -2.10
CA ARG A 53 9.61 8.05 -3.30
C ARG A 53 8.58 8.53 -4.32
N ASP A 54 9.00 8.67 -5.56
CA ASP A 54 8.10 9.04 -6.65
C ASP A 54 7.05 7.94 -6.86
N PRO A 55 5.76 8.22 -6.64
CA PRO A 55 4.70 7.25 -6.85
C PRO A 55 4.22 7.19 -8.29
N VAL A 56 4.70 8.06 -9.17
CA VAL A 56 4.25 8.12 -10.57
C VAL A 56 4.60 6.82 -11.28
N LEU A 57 3.58 6.21 -11.88
CA LEU A 57 3.77 5.02 -12.69
C LEU A 57 4.08 5.45 -14.13
N PRO A 58 5.27 5.15 -14.65
CA PRO A 58 5.58 5.45 -16.03
C PRO A 58 4.72 4.61 -16.99
N PRO A 59 4.43 5.11 -18.20
CA PRO A 59 3.70 4.35 -19.20
C PRO A 59 4.47 3.07 -19.57
N ALA A 60 3.74 2.01 -19.90
CA ALA A 60 4.35 0.80 -20.42
C ALA A 60 5.02 1.09 -21.77
N THR A 61 6.20 0.53 -21.97
CA THR A 61 6.90 0.57 -23.29
C THR A 61 6.27 -0.42 -24.26
N ASN A 62 6.55 -0.24 -25.55
CA ASN A 62 6.07 -1.16 -26.60
C ASN A 62 6.94 -2.43 -26.75
N GLU A 63 7.91 -2.63 -25.87
CA GLU A 63 8.72 -3.85 -25.84
C GLU A 63 7.87 -5.04 -25.43
N THR A 64 8.08 -6.17 -26.09
CA THR A 64 7.40 -7.44 -25.79
C THR A 64 8.33 -8.44 -25.09
N GLU A 65 9.64 -8.23 -25.20
CA GLU A 65 10.67 -8.99 -24.50
C GLU A 65 11.28 -8.08 -23.42
N ARG A 66 11.03 -8.43 -22.16
CA ARG A 66 11.38 -7.59 -21.00
C ARG A 66 12.46 -8.28 -20.17
N HIS A 67 13.61 -7.64 -20.04
CA HIS A 67 14.76 -8.20 -19.33
C HIS A 67 14.99 -7.44 -18.03
N TYR A 68 14.95 -8.16 -16.91
CA TYR A 68 15.16 -7.58 -15.58
C TYR A 68 16.18 -8.37 -14.77
N THR A 69 17.13 -7.65 -14.19
CA THR A 69 18.07 -8.21 -13.22
C THR A 69 17.69 -7.75 -11.82
N PHE A 70 17.49 -8.71 -10.95
CA PHE A 70 17.23 -8.51 -9.53
C PHE A 70 18.48 -8.89 -8.75
N THR A 71 19.14 -7.89 -8.19
CA THR A 71 20.29 -8.11 -7.31
C THR A 71 19.81 -8.05 -5.88
N VAL A 72 19.98 -9.16 -5.17
CA VAL A 72 19.70 -9.19 -3.72
C VAL A 72 20.82 -8.50 -2.97
N THR A 73 20.47 -7.60 -2.06
CA THR A 73 21.39 -6.95 -1.13
C THR A 73 20.76 -6.84 0.25
N GLU A 74 21.61 -6.92 1.26
CA GLU A 74 21.26 -6.71 2.65
C GLU A 74 21.91 -5.40 3.11
N GLN A 75 21.14 -4.52 3.72
CA GLN A 75 21.64 -3.19 4.12
C GLN A 75 20.93 -2.67 5.35
N THR A 76 21.60 -1.78 6.08
CA THR A 76 21.00 -1.04 7.18
C THR A 76 20.45 0.28 6.67
N VAL A 77 19.18 0.55 6.94
CA VAL A 77 18.52 1.81 6.55
C VAL A 77 17.92 2.51 7.77
N ASN A 78 17.86 3.83 7.71
CA ASN A 78 17.18 4.61 8.73
C ASN A 78 15.66 4.44 8.61
N VAL A 79 14.99 4.35 9.76
CA VAL A 79 13.52 4.38 9.90
C VAL A 79 13.08 5.67 10.58
N THR A 80 13.91 6.15 11.51
CA THR A 80 13.82 7.47 12.13
C THR A 80 15.22 8.06 12.27
N SER A 81 15.35 9.25 12.82
CA SER A 81 16.67 9.85 13.14
C SER A 81 17.49 9.04 14.17
N SER A 82 16.84 8.13 14.91
CA SER A 82 17.47 7.37 16.02
C SER A 82 17.20 5.87 15.97
N LEU A 83 16.56 5.37 14.91
CA LEU A 83 16.29 3.95 14.72
C LEU A 83 16.65 3.54 13.30
N THR A 84 17.44 2.50 13.20
CA THR A 84 17.78 1.83 11.94
C THR A 84 17.22 0.42 11.90
N ARG A 85 17.09 -0.16 10.72
CA ARG A 85 16.74 -1.57 10.55
C ARG A 85 17.60 -2.22 9.48
N GLN A 86 17.85 -3.50 9.61
CA GLN A 86 18.29 -4.35 8.51
C GLN A 86 17.17 -4.50 7.50
N THR A 87 17.47 -4.28 6.22
CA THR A 87 16.57 -4.61 5.10
C THR A 87 17.25 -5.62 4.19
N TRP A 88 16.45 -6.50 3.64
CA TRP A 88 16.81 -7.38 2.55
C TRP A 88 16.05 -6.91 1.32
N THR A 89 16.73 -6.68 0.24
CA THR A 89 16.14 -5.90 -0.85
C THR A 89 16.41 -6.53 -2.21
N PHE A 90 15.54 -6.21 -3.15
CA PHE A 90 15.81 -6.37 -4.57
C PHE A 90 16.25 -5.00 -5.13
N ASN A 91 17.47 -4.94 -5.67
CA ASN A 91 18.09 -3.74 -6.24
C ASN A 91 18.24 -2.56 -5.26
N GLY A 92 18.40 -2.87 -3.96
CA GLY A 92 18.69 -1.88 -2.93
C GLY A 92 17.47 -1.16 -2.35
N ASP A 93 16.25 -1.48 -2.79
CA ASP A 93 15.01 -0.81 -2.38
C ASP A 93 13.95 -1.75 -1.81
N ALA A 94 13.08 -1.22 -0.93
CA ALA A 94 11.86 -1.87 -0.43
C ALA A 94 10.70 -0.85 -0.45
N PRO A 95 9.67 -1.04 -1.32
CA PRO A 95 9.55 -2.10 -2.32
C PRO A 95 10.67 -2.07 -3.35
N GLY A 96 10.99 -3.20 -3.94
CA GLY A 96 11.84 -3.31 -5.10
C GLY A 96 11.23 -2.65 -6.35
N PRO A 97 11.85 -2.76 -7.53
CA PRO A 97 11.41 -2.11 -8.76
C PRO A 97 9.94 -2.39 -9.10
N ILE A 98 9.20 -1.35 -9.49
CA ILE A 98 7.87 -1.52 -10.08
C ILE A 98 8.03 -1.82 -11.56
N LEU A 99 7.53 -2.97 -11.98
CA LEU A 99 7.59 -3.41 -13.38
C LEU A 99 6.25 -3.17 -14.06
N ARG A 100 6.25 -2.92 -15.37
CA ARG A 100 5.04 -2.77 -16.17
C ARG A 100 5.19 -3.44 -17.53
N GLY A 101 4.11 -4.07 -17.98
CA GLY A 101 4.03 -4.72 -19.29
C GLY A 101 2.61 -4.91 -19.76
N HIS A 102 2.44 -5.67 -20.82
CA HIS A 102 1.16 -6.01 -21.43
C HIS A 102 0.92 -7.51 -21.42
N ILE A 103 -0.33 -7.90 -21.60
CA ILE A 103 -0.66 -9.31 -21.83
C ILE A 103 0.08 -9.81 -23.09
N GLY A 104 0.77 -10.93 -22.95
CA GLY A 104 1.58 -11.54 -24.02
C GLY A 104 3.07 -11.21 -23.95
N ASP A 105 3.48 -10.20 -23.16
CA ASP A 105 4.90 -9.90 -22.98
C ASP A 105 5.64 -11.04 -22.29
N THR A 106 6.87 -11.26 -22.72
CA THR A 106 7.79 -12.24 -22.13
C THR A 106 8.72 -11.55 -21.15
N PHE A 107 8.75 -12.01 -19.91
CA PHE A 107 9.62 -11.52 -18.86
C PHE A 107 10.80 -12.47 -18.67
N HIS A 108 12.01 -11.97 -18.90
CA HIS A 108 13.27 -12.66 -18.66
C HIS A 108 13.84 -12.13 -17.34
N ILE A 109 13.91 -13.00 -16.37
CA ILE A 109 14.33 -12.64 -14.99
C ILE A 109 15.68 -13.25 -14.71
N THR A 110 16.61 -12.42 -14.28
CA THR A 110 17.90 -12.83 -13.73
C THR A 110 17.94 -12.42 -12.25
N LEU A 111 17.98 -13.41 -11.35
CA LEU A 111 18.17 -13.19 -9.91
C LEU A 111 19.66 -13.42 -9.58
N VAL A 112 20.30 -12.43 -8.98
CA VAL A 112 21.69 -12.48 -8.49
C VAL A 112 21.68 -12.34 -6.99
N ASN A 113 22.13 -13.35 -6.26
CA ASN A 113 22.19 -13.30 -4.79
C ASN A 113 23.54 -12.77 -4.32
N ASN A 114 23.59 -11.45 -4.03
CA ASN A 114 24.74 -10.79 -3.40
C ASN A 114 24.53 -10.62 -1.87
N GLY A 115 23.53 -11.29 -1.30
CA GLY A 115 23.31 -11.32 0.15
C GLY A 115 24.21 -12.31 0.87
N THR A 116 23.97 -12.47 2.17
CA THR A 116 24.71 -13.39 3.06
C THR A 116 23.95 -14.68 3.37
N MET A 117 22.69 -14.78 2.95
CA MET A 117 21.82 -15.94 3.13
C MET A 117 21.13 -16.35 1.83
N SER A 118 20.44 -17.48 1.84
CA SER A 118 19.68 -17.96 0.68
C SER A 118 18.46 -17.07 0.39
N HIS A 119 18.22 -16.78 -0.88
CA HIS A 119 17.08 -16.00 -1.35
C HIS A 119 16.49 -16.60 -2.62
N SER A 120 15.27 -16.20 -2.94
CA SER A 120 14.56 -16.61 -4.15
C SER A 120 13.73 -15.43 -4.69
N LEU A 121 13.06 -15.65 -5.81
CA LEU A 121 12.19 -14.65 -6.40
C LEU A 121 10.98 -15.35 -7.04
N ASP A 122 9.82 -15.17 -6.43
CA ASP A 122 8.53 -15.64 -6.89
C ASP A 122 7.77 -14.49 -7.56
N PHE A 123 7.28 -14.70 -8.79
CA PHE A 123 6.43 -13.76 -9.50
C PHE A 123 5.01 -14.31 -9.64
N HIS A 124 4.04 -13.69 -8.97
CA HIS A 124 2.63 -14.07 -9.08
C HIS A 124 2.05 -13.87 -10.49
N ALA A 125 2.66 -13.00 -11.32
CA ALA A 125 2.32 -12.86 -12.72
C ALA A 125 2.72 -14.08 -13.59
N GLY A 126 3.62 -14.93 -13.11
CA GLY A 126 4.16 -16.08 -13.83
C GLY A 126 3.31 -17.34 -13.61
N LEU A 127 2.77 -17.90 -14.68
CA LEU A 127 2.10 -19.21 -14.66
C LEU A 127 3.11 -20.32 -15.01
N VAL A 128 4.04 -20.57 -14.10
CA VAL A 128 5.12 -21.57 -14.25
C VAL A 128 5.22 -22.42 -12.99
N ALA A 129 5.70 -23.67 -13.14
CA ALA A 129 5.95 -24.53 -11.99
C ALA A 129 7.12 -23.96 -11.15
N PRO A 130 6.96 -23.75 -9.83
CA PRO A 130 7.94 -23.01 -9.04
C PRO A 130 9.20 -23.80 -8.70
N ASP A 131 9.15 -25.13 -8.72
CA ASP A 131 10.19 -26.02 -8.16
C ASP A 131 11.61 -25.72 -8.64
N ASN A 132 11.76 -25.34 -9.92
CA ASN A 132 13.06 -25.05 -10.51
C ASN A 132 13.34 -23.56 -10.66
N VAL A 133 12.31 -22.78 -11.06
CA VAL A 133 12.48 -21.38 -11.48
C VAL A 133 12.38 -20.40 -10.32
N MET A 134 11.68 -20.77 -9.23
CA MET A 134 11.51 -19.93 -8.05
C MET A 134 12.19 -20.53 -6.80
N ARG A 135 13.12 -21.47 -7.01
CA ARG A 135 13.88 -22.08 -5.92
C ARG A 135 14.82 -21.10 -5.24
N SER A 136 15.15 -21.37 -4.00
CA SER A 136 16.20 -20.61 -3.29
C SER A 136 17.57 -20.88 -3.92
N ILE A 137 18.38 -19.82 -3.95
CA ILE A 137 19.78 -19.84 -4.38
C ILE A 137 20.66 -19.31 -3.26
N GLU A 138 21.86 -19.89 -3.15
CA GLU A 138 22.84 -19.53 -2.14
C GLU A 138 23.58 -18.23 -2.49
N PRO A 139 24.25 -17.57 -1.52
CA PRO A 139 25.11 -16.43 -1.79
C PRO A 139 26.07 -16.66 -2.96
N GLY A 140 26.19 -15.68 -3.85
CA GLY A 140 27.02 -15.72 -5.04
C GLY A 140 26.44 -16.49 -6.22
N GLN A 141 25.28 -17.12 -6.08
CA GLN A 141 24.61 -17.82 -7.17
C GLN A 141 23.72 -16.89 -7.99
N THR A 142 23.49 -17.28 -9.23
CA THR A 142 22.56 -16.65 -10.18
C THR A 142 21.53 -17.68 -10.65
N LEU A 143 20.28 -17.23 -10.81
CA LEU A 143 19.18 -18.01 -11.35
C LEU A 143 18.48 -17.21 -12.46
N GLU A 144 18.26 -17.85 -13.58
CA GLU A 144 17.53 -17.25 -14.70
C GLU A 144 16.27 -18.05 -14.99
N TYR A 145 15.19 -17.35 -15.28
CA TYR A 145 13.96 -17.96 -15.77
C TYR A 145 13.12 -16.98 -16.57
N THR A 146 12.12 -17.51 -17.25
CA THR A 146 11.28 -16.74 -18.15
C THR A 146 9.83 -17.14 -17.94
N PHE A 147 8.94 -16.16 -18.00
CA PHE A 147 7.49 -16.40 -18.07
C PHE A 147 6.82 -15.44 -19.05
N VAL A 148 5.66 -15.85 -19.57
CA VAL A 148 4.79 -14.99 -20.37
C VAL A 148 3.66 -14.47 -19.50
N ALA A 149 3.46 -13.15 -19.49
CA ALA A 149 2.36 -12.52 -18.79
C ALA A 149 1.04 -12.84 -19.51
N LYS A 150 0.18 -13.65 -18.90
CA LYS A 150 -1.07 -14.12 -19.51
C LYS A 150 -2.30 -13.37 -19.03
N ASN A 151 -2.23 -12.75 -17.85
CA ASN A 151 -3.37 -12.12 -17.22
C ASN A 151 -3.03 -10.69 -16.81
N ALA A 152 -3.99 -9.77 -17.03
CA ALA A 152 -3.89 -8.40 -16.55
C ALA A 152 -4.03 -8.32 -15.03
N GLY A 153 -3.46 -7.28 -14.44
CA GLY A 153 -3.54 -7.00 -13.01
C GLY A 153 -2.29 -6.36 -12.48
N ILE A 154 -2.28 -6.06 -11.20
CA ILE A 154 -1.08 -5.75 -10.45
C ILE A 154 -0.75 -6.96 -9.57
N TRP A 155 0.42 -7.55 -9.78
CA TRP A 155 0.84 -8.81 -9.22
C TRP A 155 2.04 -8.61 -8.30
N LEU A 156 2.00 -9.25 -7.13
CA LEU A 156 3.13 -9.26 -6.21
C LEU A 156 4.30 -10.08 -6.80
N TYR A 157 5.52 -9.65 -6.55
CA TYR A 157 6.68 -10.52 -6.53
C TYR A 157 7.38 -10.42 -5.17
N HIS A 158 7.95 -11.51 -4.68
CA HIS A 158 8.60 -11.55 -3.38
C HIS A 158 9.61 -12.69 -3.26
N CYS A 159 10.42 -12.64 -2.20
CA CYS A 159 11.25 -13.78 -1.83
C CYS A 159 10.38 -14.88 -1.19
N SER A 160 10.44 -16.10 -1.72
CA SER A 160 9.71 -17.27 -1.22
C SER A 160 10.58 -18.21 -0.36
N THR A 161 11.82 -17.84 -0.05
CA THR A 161 12.68 -18.57 0.87
C THR A 161 12.09 -18.57 2.28
N ALA A 162 12.08 -19.72 2.94
CA ALA A 162 11.52 -19.84 4.28
C ALA A 162 12.43 -19.20 5.36
N PRO A 163 11.88 -18.51 6.36
CA PRO A 163 10.45 -18.22 6.56
C PRO A 163 10.01 -17.03 5.68
N MET A 164 9.12 -17.24 4.74
CA MET A 164 8.69 -16.25 3.73
C MET A 164 8.26 -14.92 4.34
N SER A 165 7.47 -14.96 5.41
CA SER A 165 6.98 -13.74 6.07
C SER A 165 8.10 -12.85 6.61
N MET A 166 9.23 -13.44 7.05
CA MET A 166 10.41 -12.70 7.48
C MET A 166 11.09 -12.00 6.30
N HIS A 167 11.21 -12.66 5.14
CA HIS A 167 11.81 -12.06 3.96
C HIS A 167 10.98 -10.88 3.44
N ILE A 168 9.65 -11.02 3.40
CA ILE A 168 8.74 -9.94 3.03
C ILE A 168 8.81 -8.80 4.06
N ALA A 169 8.73 -9.09 5.36
CA ALA A 169 8.80 -8.08 6.43
C ALA A 169 10.13 -7.31 6.43
N ASN A 170 11.22 -7.90 5.94
CA ASN A 170 12.52 -7.23 5.78
C ASN A 170 12.65 -6.44 4.47
N GLY A 171 11.65 -6.49 3.55
CA GLY A 171 11.62 -5.63 2.37
C GLY A 171 11.70 -6.35 1.02
N MET A 172 11.71 -7.69 0.99
CA MET A 172 11.86 -8.45 -0.26
C MET A 172 10.53 -8.65 -0.97
N PHE A 173 9.97 -7.58 -1.49
CA PHE A 173 8.74 -7.55 -2.26
C PHE A 173 8.72 -6.37 -3.25
N GLY A 174 7.85 -6.46 -4.24
CA GLY A 174 7.52 -5.38 -5.15
C GLY A 174 6.33 -5.77 -6.03
N ALA A 175 6.05 -5.00 -7.07
CA ALA A 175 4.89 -5.22 -7.91
C ALA A 175 5.24 -5.22 -9.41
N VAL A 176 4.51 -6.03 -10.16
CA VAL A 176 4.49 -5.98 -11.62
C VAL A 176 3.06 -5.71 -12.10
N ILE A 177 2.89 -4.72 -12.93
CA ILE A 177 1.61 -4.33 -13.53
C ILE A 177 1.57 -4.87 -14.95
N ILE A 178 0.52 -5.63 -15.25
CA ILE A 178 0.20 -6.10 -16.60
C ILE A 178 -1.09 -5.40 -17.01
N ASP A 179 -0.98 -4.44 -17.93
CA ASP A 179 -2.09 -3.59 -18.32
C ASP A 179 -3.25 -4.40 -18.90
N PRO A 180 -4.52 -4.16 -18.47
CA PRO A 180 -5.70 -4.64 -19.18
C PRO A 180 -5.72 -4.10 -20.62
N THR A 181 -6.18 -4.91 -21.56
CA THR A 181 -6.25 -4.52 -22.98
C THR A 181 -7.24 -3.38 -23.24
N ASP A 182 -8.16 -3.16 -22.33
CA ASP A 182 -9.22 -2.14 -22.35
C ASP A 182 -9.03 -1.07 -21.27
N LEU A 183 -7.78 -0.85 -20.85
CA LEU A 183 -7.44 0.15 -19.86
C LEU A 183 -7.67 1.57 -20.40
N ASP A 184 -8.56 2.32 -19.76
CA ASP A 184 -8.86 3.69 -20.15
C ASP A 184 -7.68 4.63 -19.85
N LYS A 185 -7.54 5.69 -20.65
CA LYS A 185 -6.54 6.74 -20.39
C LYS A 185 -6.97 7.60 -19.21
N VAL A 186 -5.99 8.00 -18.42
CA VAL A 186 -6.14 8.92 -17.29
C VAL A 186 -5.11 10.06 -17.38
N ASP A 187 -5.32 11.13 -16.65
CA ASP A 187 -4.39 12.27 -16.63
C ASP A 187 -3.19 12.00 -15.71
N ARG A 188 -3.43 11.26 -14.61
CA ARG A 188 -2.41 10.89 -13.63
C ARG A 188 -2.52 9.42 -13.28
N GLU A 189 -1.37 8.77 -13.12
CA GLU A 189 -1.31 7.38 -12.76
C GLU A 189 -0.23 7.15 -11.69
N TYR A 190 -0.62 6.54 -10.58
CA TYR A 190 0.23 6.31 -9.42
C TYR A 190 0.21 4.83 -9.01
N VAL A 191 1.26 4.40 -8.30
CA VAL A 191 1.34 3.09 -7.67
C VAL A 191 1.63 3.22 -6.19
N MET A 192 0.87 2.48 -5.38
CA MET A 192 0.99 2.41 -3.93
C MET A 192 1.17 0.94 -3.52
N VAL A 193 2.36 0.60 -3.07
CA VAL A 193 2.63 -0.72 -2.48
C VAL A 193 2.50 -0.59 -0.97
N ALA A 194 1.43 -1.16 -0.43
CA ALA A 194 1.17 -1.20 1.00
C ALA A 194 2.01 -2.28 1.67
N SER A 195 2.59 -1.99 2.82
CA SER A 195 3.41 -2.95 3.56
C SER A 195 3.41 -2.71 5.06
N GLU A 196 3.69 -3.78 5.80
CA GLU A 196 3.81 -3.81 7.25
C GLU A 196 5.28 -3.72 7.66
N LEU A 197 5.58 -2.99 8.72
CA LEU A 197 6.91 -2.93 9.31
C LEU A 197 6.85 -3.46 10.75
N TYR A 198 7.62 -4.51 10.98
CA TYR A 198 7.79 -5.16 12.28
C TYR A 198 9.19 -4.82 12.81
N LEU A 199 9.34 -3.59 13.31
CA LEU A 199 10.64 -3.03 13.67
C LEU A 199 11.16 -3.68 14.95
N GLY A 200 12.33 -4.30 14.84
CA GLY A 200 13.10 -4.85 15.96
C GLY A 200 13.92 -3.79 16.70
N ALA A 201 14.89 -4.23 17.47
CA ALA A 201 15.87 -3.35 18.08
C ALA A 201 16.71 -2.63 16.99
N ASP A 202 17.35 -1.52 17.38
CA ASP A 202 18.18 -0.73 16.46
C ASP A 202 19.20 -1.59 15.70
N GLY A 203 19.24 -1.42 14.39
CA GLY A 203 20.12 -2.16 13.48
C GLY A 203 19.75 -3.63 13.26
N GLN A 204 18.61 -4.10 13.78
CA GLN A 204 18.19 -5.49 13.63
C GLN A 204 17.17 -5.66 12.48
N SER A 205 17.01 -6.91 12.05
CA SER A 205 15.95 -7.33 11.14
C SER A 205 14.57 -7.26 11.81
N ALA A 206 13.51 -7.54 11.05
CA ALA A 206 12.15 -7.57 11.56
C ALA A 206 12.01 -8.45 12.80
N ASP A 207 11.22 -8.00 13.77
CA ASP A 207 10.94 -8.74 15.00
C ASP A 207 9.96 -9.88 14.72
N ALA A 208 10.45 -11.13 14.87
CA ALA A 208 9.67 -12.32 14.61
C ALA A 208 8.50 -12.51 15.60
N SER A 209 8.59 -11.96 16.80
CA SER A 209 7.51 -12.02 17.79
C SER A 209 6.35 -11.11 17.41
N LEU A 210 6.65 -9.89 16.99
CA LEU A 210 5.66 -8.95 16.46
C LEU A 210 5.02 -9.49 15.18
N LEU A 211 5.83 -10.07 14.28
CA LEU A 211 5.36 -10.69 13.06
C LEU A 211 4.38 -11.84 13.34
N SER A 212 4.72 -12.75 14.26
CA SER A 212 3.87 -13.86 14.67
C SER A 212 2.59 -13.40 15.38
N ALA A 213 2.65 -12.26 16.08
CA ALA A 213 1.50 -11.66 16.75
C ALA A 213 0.62 -10.81 15.80
N LEU A 214 0.98 -10.66 14.53
CA LEU A 214 0.31 -9.78 13.55
C LEU A 214 0.23 -8.32 14.04
N ALA A 215 1.27 -7.85 14.73
CA ALA A 215 1.31 -6.57 15.43
C ALA A 215 2.41 -5.64 14.86
N PRO A 216 2.28 -5.16 13.61
CA PRO A 216 3.25 -4.21 13.05
C PRO A 216 3.26 -2.94 13.89
N ASN A 217 4.45 -2.41 14.13
CA ASN A 217 4.61 -1.14 14.85
C ASN A 217 4.71 0.07 13.90
N ALA A 218 4.87 -0.15 12.61
CA ALA A 218 4.69 0.87 11.58
C ALA A 218 4.09 0.25 10.30
N MET A 219 3.50 1.10 9.48
CA MET A 219 2.86 0.75 8.21
C MET A 219 3.31 1.74 7.14
N ALA A 220 3.39 1.33 5.89
CA ALA A 220 3.83 2.22 4.82
C ALA A 220 3.06 2.05 3.51
N PHE A 221 2.96 3.13 2.74
CA PHE A 221 2.86 3.06 1.30
C PHE A 221 4.26 3.32 0.71
N ASN A 222 4.69 2.47 -0.23
CA ASN A 222 5.99 2.54 -0.88
C ASN A 222 7.19 2.57 0.09
N GLY A 223 7.10 1.82 1.19
CA GLY A 223 8.22 1.48 2.07
C GLY A 223 8.59 2.49 3.16
N VAL A 224 8.07 3.73 3.11
CA VAL A 224 8.35 4.75 4.15
C VAL A 224 7.03 5.21 4.79
N PRO A 225 6.89 5.04 6.12
CA PRO A 225 5.73 5.55 6.84
C PRO A 225 5.57 7.07 6.69
N PHE A 226 4.35 7.55 6.50
CA PHE A 226 3.97 8.97 6.44
C PHE A 226 4.61 9.81 5.32
N GLN A 227 5.40 9.26 4.39
CA GLN A 227 6.12 10.05 3.40
C GLN A 227 5.22 10.95 2.56
N TYR A 228 4.06 10.47 2.13
CA TYR A 228 3.10 11.27 1.34
C TYR A 228 2.19 12.17 2.19
N LYS A 229 2.27 12.11 3.50
CA LYS A 229 1.73 13.12 4.41
C LYS A 229 2.72 14.27 4.58
N ALA A 230 4.01 13.96 4.68
CA ALA A 230 5.09 14.94 4.74
C ALA A 230 5.32 15.64 3.39
N HIS A 231 5.16 14.90 2.29
CA HIS A 231 5.34 15.38 0.91
C HIS A 231 4.09 15.05 0.08
N PRO A 232 3.04 15.91 0.11
CA PRO A 232 1.79 15.66 -0.61
C PRO A 232 1.99 15.52 -2.12
N ILE A 233 1.24 14.59 -2.72
CA ILE A 233 1.24 14.36 -4.16
C ILE A 233 0.40 15.43 -4.84
N GLN A 234 0.99 16.14 -5.79
CA GLN A 234 0.35 17.27 -6.48
C GLN A 234 -0.52 16.77 -7.64
N ILE A 235 -1.79 17.14 -7.65
CA ILE A 235 -2.74 16.92 -8.74
C ILE A 235 -3.60 18.17 -8.95
N LYS A 236 -4.42 18.18 -10.01
CA LYS A 236 -5.30 19.30 -10.31
C LYS A 236 -6.77 18.93 -10.25
N THR A 237 -7.61 19.95 -10.07
CA THR A 237 -9.07 19.80 -10.24
C THR A 237 -9.40 19.27 -11.62
N ASN A 238 -10.38 18.38 -11.70
CA ASN A 238 -10.85 17.71 -12.92
C ASN A 238 -9.83 16.79 -13.61
N GLU A 239 -8.61 16.58 -13.09
CA GLU A 239 -7.73 15.52 -13.58
C GLU A 239 -8.31 14.16 -13.17
N ARG A 240 -8.40 13.23 -14.11
CA ARG A 240 -8.74 11.83 -13.83
C ARG A 240 -7.51 11.10 -13.31
N VAL A 241 -7.60 10.58 -12.11
CA VAL A 241 -6.51 9.94 -11.39
C VAL A 241 -6.76 8.44 -11.28
N ARG A 242 -5.77 7.61 -11.63
CA ARG A 242 -5.72 6.18 -11.32
C ARG A 242 -4.66 5.91 -10.27
N VAL A 243 -5.02 5.13 -9.25
CA VAL A 243 -4.08 4.64 -8.25
C VAL A 243 -4.10 3.13 -8.25
N TRP A 244 -3.00 2.53 -8.71
CA TRP A 244 -2.73 1.11 -8.53
C TRP A 244 -2.32 0.87 -7.09
N VAL A 245 -2.91 -0.14 -6.47
CA VAL A 245 -2.62 -0.52 -5.08
C VAL A 245 -2.27 -2.00 -5.05
N MET A 246 -1.14 -2.33 -4.44
CA MET A 246 -0.71 -3.68 -4.11
C MET A 246 -0.62 -3.81 -2.60
N ASP A 247 -1.27 -4.81 -2.02
CA ASP A 247 -1.03 -5.17 -0.63
C ASP A 247 0.08 -6.22 -0.54
N ALA A 248 1.29 -5.78 -0.25
CA ALA A 248 2.41 -6.70 -0.07
C ALA A 248 2.37 -7.43 1.28
N GLY A 249 1.57 -6.98 2.20
CA GLY A 249 1.40 -7.60 3.52
C GLY A 249 2.63 -7.52 4.42
N PRO A 250 3.05 -8.63 5.05
CA PRO A 250 2.74 -10.04 4.72
C PRO A 250 1.44 -10.62 5.30
N ASN A 251 0.71 -9.93 6.16
CA ASN A 251 -0.38 -10.54 6.91
C ASN A 251 -1.72 -9.79 6.87
N LEU A 252 -1.67 -8.45 7.00
CA LEU A 252 -2.86 -7.63 7.23
C LEU A 252 -3.40 -7.06 5.92
N ALA A 253 -4.71 -6.88 5.87
CA ALA A 253 -5.39 -6.29 4.72
C ALA A 253 -5.18 -4.78 4.64
N THR A 254 -5.13 -4.27 3.42
CA THR A 254 -5.18 -2.85 3.11
C THR A 254 -6.56 -2.48 2.59
N THR A 255 -7.16 -1.44 3.16
CA THR A 255 -8.45 -0.89 2.76
C THR A 255 -8.24 0.54 2.26
N PHE A 256 -7.87 0.68 0.98
CA PHE A 256 -7.50 1.97 0.39
C PHE A 256 -8.73 2.86 0.16
N HIS A 257 -8.69 4.07 0.70
CA HIS A 257 -9.72 5.10 0.55
C HIS A 257 -9.08 6.47 0.30
N VAL A 258 -9.75 7.30 -0.46
CA VAL A 258 -9.39 8.73 -0.65
C VAL A 258 -10.54 9.58 -0.11
N VAL A 259 -10.28 10.29 0.99
CA VAL A 259 -11.28 11.12 1.68
C VAL A 259 -11.75 12.25 0.75
N GLY A 260 -13.07 12.45 0.71
CA GLY A 260 -13.70 13.46 -0.15
C GLY A 260 -13.95 13.01 -1.58
N THR A 261 -13.71 11.73 -1.91
CA THR A 261 -13.99 11.16 -3.23
C THR A 261 -14.87 9.92 -3.16
N GLN A 262 -15.39 9.55 -4.33
CA GLN A 262 -15.93 8.23 -4.62
C GLN A 262 -15.28 7.71 -5.88
N PHE A 263 -14.99 6.42 -5.92
CA PHE A 263 -14.37 5.77 -7.06
C PHE A 263 -15.43 5.42 -8.11
N ASP A 264 -15.32 5.99 -9.30
CA ASP A 264 -16.18 5.62 -10.42
C ASP A 264 -15.73 4.34 -11.11
N THR A 265 -14.48 3.94 -10.89
CA THR A 265 -13.89 2.70 -11.39
C THR A 265 -13.12 2.01 -10.28
N VAL A 266 -13.37 0.72 -10.13
CA VAL A 266 -12.66 -0.17 -9.22
C VAL A 266 -12.32 -1.45 -9.96
N TRP A 267 -11.03 -1.76 -10.07
CA TRP A 267 -10.49 -3.03 -10.52
C TRP A 267 -9.92 -3.78 -9.33
N ARG A 268 -10.19 -5.05 -9.20
CA ARG A 268 -9.60 -5.89 -8.15
C ARG A 268 -9.21 -7.24 -8.75
N GLU A 269 -8.00 -7.68 -8.43
CA GLU A 269 -7.41 -8.91 -8.97
C GLU A 269 -7.35 -8.87 -10.51
N GLY A 270 -8.14 -9.55 -11.23
CA GLY A 270 -8.17 -9.58 -12.69
C GLY A 270 -9.43 -9.02 -13.32
N ALA A 271 -10.28 -8.25 -12.59
CA ALA A 271 -11.58 -7.83 -13.09
C ALA A 271 -12.05 -6.45 -12.62
N TYR A 272 -12.83 -5.76 -13.46
CA TYR A 272 -13.59 -4.59 -13.03
C TYR A 272 -14.72 -5.02 -12.08
N VAL A 273 -14.69 -4.47 -10.86
CA VAL A 273 -15.78 -4.59 -9.88
C VAL A 273 -16.81 -3.49 -10.09
N ILE A 274 -16.33 -2.28 -10.42
CA ILE A 274 -17.11 -1.10 -10.80
C ILE A 274 -16.41 -0.51 -12.02
N ARG A 275 -17.14 -0.07 -13.03
CA ARG A 275 -16.57 0.57 -14.21
C ARG A 275 -17.44 1.73 -14.69
N GLY A 276 -16.82 2.91 -14.80
CA GLY A 276 -17.39 4.09 -15.42
C GLY A 276 -18.62 4.63 -14.74
N GLY A 277 -18.52 4.96 -13.46
CA GLY A 277 -19.61 5.52 -12.63
C GLY A 277 -20.62 6.36 -13.42
N GLY A 278 -21.88 6.14 -13.24
CA GLY A 278 -22.95 6.79 -14.02
C GLY A 278 -24.09 5.82 -14.31
N SER A 279 -24.80 5.93 -15.41
CA SER A 279 -26.05 5.22 -15.70
C SER A 279 -25.94 3.67 -15.62
N GLY A 280 -25.82 3.13 -14.41
CA GLY A 280 -25.80 1.69 -14.09
C GLY A 280 -24.50 1.13 -13.52
N GLY A 281 -23.42 1.92 -13.39
CA GLY A 281 -22.09 1.42 -12.99
C GLY A 281 -21.82 1.37 -11.47
N GLY A 282 -22.56 2.11 -10.67
CA GLY A 282 -22.29 2.22 -9.23
C GLY A 282 -21.06 3.05 -8.89
N TRP A 283 -20.77 3.17 -7.60
CA TRP A 283 -19.65 3.92 -7.04
C TRP A 283 -19.03 3.17 -5.86
N GLY A 284 -17.71 3.19 -5.77
CA GLY A 284 -16.96 2.62 -4.66
C GLY A 284 -16.43 3.69 -3.72
N GLN A 285 -16.18 3.31 -2.48
CA GLN A 285 -15.53 4.20 -1.52
C GLN A 285 -14.21 3.61 -0.99
N VAL A 286 -14.05 2.29 -1.06
CA VAL A 286 -12.89 1.58 -0.55
C VAL A 286 -12.52 0.45 -1.51
N LEU A 287 -11.23 0.30 -1.80
CA LEU A 287 -10.65 -0.90 -2.38
C LEU A 287 -10.06 -1.74 -1.25
N THR A 288 -10.70 -2.87 -0.95
CA THR A 288 -10.20 -3.81 0.06
C THR A 288 -9.37 -4.90 -0.59
N LEU A 289 -8.14 -5.04 -0.15
CA LEU A 289 -7.15 -6.01 -0.60
C LEU A 289 -6.66 -6.84 0.58
N GLY A 290 -6.69 -8.15 0.46
CA GLY A 290 -5.95 -9.02 1.37
C GLY A 290 -4.47 -9.06 1.01
N ALA A 291 -3.65 -9.65 1.87
CA ALA A 291 -2.23 -9.82 1.59
C ALA A 291 -2.01 -10.52 0.25
N ALA A 292 -1.16 -9.96 -0.60
CA ALA A 292 -0.87 -10.33 -1.98
C ALA A 292 -1.96 -10.00 -3.02
N GLU A 293 -3.10 -9.43 -2.63
CA GLU A 293 -4.07 -8.94 -3.60
C GLU A 293 -3.68 -7.55 -4.15
N GLY A 294 -4.08 -7.29 -5.38
CA GLY A 294 -3.84 -6.03 -6.06
C GLY A 294 -5.06 -5.51 -6.82
N GLY A 295 -5.06 -4.23 -7.12
CA GLY A 295 -6.13 -3.58 -7.88
C GLY A 295 -5.83 -2.14 -8.20
N PHE A 296 -6.80 -1.44 -8.77
CA PHE A 296 -6.74 0.02 -8.91
C PHE A 296 -8.10 0.66 -8.69
N VAL A 297 -8.06 1.93 -8.39
CA VAL A 297 -9.23 2.81 -8.32
C VAL A 297 -9.03 4.01 -9.24
N GLU A 298 -10.16 4.57 -9.73
CA GLU A 298 -10.14 5.85 -10.45
C GLU A 298 -11.15 6.81 -9.84
N PHE A 299 -10.74 8.07 -9.79
CA PHE A 299 -11.56 9.17 -9.30
C PHE A 299 -11.14 10.49 -9.96
N THR A 300 -12.00 11.51 -9.84
CA THR A 300 -11.73 12.86 -10.33
C THR A 300 -12.05 13.84 -9.21
N PRO A 301 -11.07 14.56 -8.63
CA PRO A 301 -11.33 15.60 -7.66
C PRO A 301 -11.97 16.81 -8.34
N LEU A 302 -13.06 17.34 -7.76
CA LEU A 302 -13.81 18.44 -8.36
C LEU A 302 -13.49 19.81 -7.76
N GLU A 303 -12.84 19.85 -6.61
CA GLU A 303 -12.51 21.07 -5.86
C GLU A 303 -11.05 21.05 -5.42
N ALA A 304 -10.43 22.21 -5.35
CA ALA A 304 -9.08 22.35 -4.77
C ALA A 304 -9.11 22.07 -3.26
N GLY A 305 -8.05 21.44 -2.73
CA GLY A 305 -7.96 21.09 -1.33
C GLY A 305 -7.03 19.91 -1.04
N HIS A 306 -7.06 19.41 0.19
CA HIS A 306 -6.24 18.31 0.65
C HIS A 306 -7.08 17.05 0.81
N TYR A 307 -6.85 16.07 -0.02
CA TYR A 307 -7.56 14.80 -0.03
C TYR A 307 -6.67 13.72 0.57
N SER A 308 -6.93 13.36 1.82
CA SER A 308 -6.15 12.31 2.48
C SER A 308 -6.47 10.94 1.87
N PHE A 309 -5.44 10.16 1.54
CA PHE A 309 -5.62 8.74 1.25
C PHE A 309 -5.08 7.90 2.41
N VAL A 310 -5.80 6.85 2.75
CA VAL A 310 -5.58 6.09 3.97
C VAL A 310 -5.84 4.60 3.77
N ASN A 311 -5.20 3.77 4.59
CA ASN A 311 -5.79 2.49 4.94
C ASN A 311 -6.95 2.76 5.91
N HIS A 312 -8.18 2.38 5.53
CA HIS A 312 -9.37 2.71 6.34
C HIS A 312 -9.54 1.81 7.58
N ALA A 313 -8.64 0.85 7.80
CA ALA A 313 -8.33 0.33 9.13
C ALA A 313 -7.51 1.39 9.86
N LEU A 314 -8.18 2.40 10.45
CA LEU A 314 -7.57 3.67 10.83
C LEU A 314 -6.39 3.55 11.80
N SER A 315 -6.42 2.55 12.68
CA SER A 315 -5.27 2.24 13.55
C SER A 315 -4.00 1.86 12.77
N LEU A 316 -4.12 1.40 11.51
CA LEU A 316 -3.00 1.13 10.62
C LEU A 316 -2.56 2.40 9.87
N ALA A 317 -3.52 3.25 9.47
CA ALA A 317 -3.21 4.57 8.93
C ALA A 317 -2.42 5.43 9.92
N GLU A 318 -2.81 5.39 11.20
CA GLU A 318 -2.13 6.08 12.31
C GLU A 318 -0.71 5.59 12.58
N LYS A 319 -0.34 4.43 12.03
CA LYS A 319 1.02 3.87 12.05
C LYS A 319 1.85 4.21 10.79
N GLY A 320 1.30 5.00 9.85
CA GLY A 320 2.05 5.50 8.70
C GLY A 320 1.48 5.21 7.33
N GLN A 321 0.42 4.38 7.20
CA GLN A 321 -0.18 4.04 5.91
C GLN A 321 -1.23 5.08 5.50
N THR A 322 -0.75 6.30 5.30
CA THR A 322 -1.52 7.48 4.92
C THR A 322 -0.69 8.45 4.09
N GLY A 323 -1.37 9.29 3.32
CA GLY A 323 -0.78 10.38 2.54
C GLY A 323 -1.83 11.41 2.15
N VAL A 324 -1.45 12.38 1.33
CA VAL A 324 -2.32 13.47 0.87
C VAL A 324 -2.11 13.68 -0.62
N PHE A 325 -3.21 13.79 -1.36
CA PHE A 325 -3.25 14.46 -2.64
C PHE A 325 -3.55 15.95 -2.38
N GLU A 326 -2.64 16.83 -2.76
CA GLU A 326 -2.86 18.27 -2.77
C GLU A 326 -3.39 18.67 -4.14
N VAL A 327 -4.66 19.05 -4.17
CA VAL A 327 -5.39 19.39 -5.39
C VAL A 327 -5.38 20.90 -5.57
N THR A 328 -4.85 21.38 -6.69
CA THR A 328 -4.86 22.79 -7.09
C THR A 328 -5.71 22.98 -8.34
N ASP A 329 -6.04 24.25 -8.67
CA ASP A 329 -6.76 24.62 -9.90
C ASP A 329 -5.90 24.48 -11.16
#